data_44a2e524175d8f322ba5b7fe82f52be9
#
_entry.id   44a2e524175d8f322ba5b7fe82f52be9
#
_cell.length_a   1.000
_cell.length_b   1.000
_cell.length_c   1.000
_cell.angle_alpha   90.00
_cell.angle_beta   90.00
_cell.angle_gamma   90.00
#
_symmetry.space_group_name_H-M   'P 1'
#
loop_
_entity.id
_entity.type
_entity.pdbx_description
1 polymer ?
#
loop_
_entity_poly.entity_id
_entity_poly.type
_entity_poly.pdbx_seq_one_letter_code
_entity_poly.pdbx_strand_id
1 'polypeptide(L)'
;TSYWFDEPEAGDIVVFRYPDDETGKTLYVKRIIGTPGDTVEMSNGTVYVNGKALQEDYIAEVTQGSYGPYVVPDGCYFMMGDNRNHSQDSRFWRNQYVEKDEILGKVVLRYYKGFKWIS
;
A
#
# COMPACT_ATOMS: atom_id res chain seq x y z
N THR A 1 -20.25 -3.90 -3.96
CA THR A 1 -20.07 -5.16 -3.23
C THR A 1 -18.65 -5.64 -3.37
N SER A 2 -18.02 -5.88 -2.26
CA SER A 2 -16.66 -6.41 -2.25
C SER A 2 -16.70 -7.91 -2.51
N TYR A 3 -15.85 -8.39 -3.40
CA TYR A 3 -15.64 -9.81 -3.64
C TYR A 3 -14.54 -10.39 -2.76
N TRP A 4 -14.21 -9.67 -1.72
CA TRP A 4 -13.16 -10.06 -0.80
C TRP A 4 -13.75 -10.96 0.28
N PHE A 5 -13.40 -12.23 0.26
CA PHE A 5 -13.87 -13.18 1.26
C PHE A 5 -13.02 -13.18 2.51
N ASP A 6 -11.77 -12.76 2.40
CA ASP A 6 -10.83 -12.67 3.51
C ASP A 6 -10.47 -11.23 3.78
N GLU A 7 -9.94 -10.94 4.96
CA GLU A 7 -9.41 -9.63 5.26
C GLU A 7 -8.21 -9.33 4.36
N PRO A 8 -8.08 -8.10 3.85
CA PRO A 8 -6.88 -7.70 3.14
C PRO A 8 -5.66 -7.86 4.04
N GLU A 9 -4.57 -8.35 3.48
CA GLU A 9 -3.36 -8.64 4.23
C GLU A 9 -2.18 -7.83 3.73
N ALA A 10 -1.20 -7.63 4.61
CA ALA A 10 0.06 -7.01 4.21
C ALA A 10 0.70 -7.81 3.09
N GLY A 11 1.21 -7.11 2.09
CA GLY A 11 1.78 -7.71 0.89
C GLY A 11 0.81 -7.85 -0.27
N ASP A 12 -0.49 -7.76 -0.02
CA ASP A 12 -1.49 -7.81 -1.09
C ASP A 12 -1.40 -6.56 -1.97
N ILE A 13 -1.51 -6.75 -3.28
CA ILE A 13 -1.69 -5.64 -4.22
C ILE A 13 -3.18 -5.48 -4.44
N VAL A 14 -3.68 -4.27 -4.22
CA VAL A 14 -5.12 -4.00 -4.27
C VAL A 14 -5.44 -2.82 -5.17
N VAL A 15 -6.65 -2.85 -5.72
CA VAL A 15 -7.26 -1.73 -6.44
C VAL A 15 -8.19 -1.03 -5.45
N PHE A 16 -8.09 0.28 -5.34
CA PHE A 16 -8.89 1.04 -4.39
C PHE A 16 -9.17 2.44 -4.92
N ARG A 17 -10.19 3.09 -4.33
CA ARG A 17 -10.50 4.47 -4.66
C ARG A 17 -9.48 5.38 -3.99
N TYR A 18 -8.95 6.32 -4.77
CA TYR A 18 -7.98 7.29 -4.26
C TYR A 18 -8.63 8.16 -3.18
N PRO A 19 -8.09 8.14 -1.94
CA PRO A 19 -8.77 8.81 -0.82
C PRO A 19 -8.94 10.32 -0.96
N ASP A 20 -8.04 10.98 -1.69
CA ASP A 20 -8.11 12.43 -1.86
C ASP A 20 -9.02 12.86 -3.00
N ASP A 21 -9.56 11.93 -3.78
CA ASP A 21 -10.54 12.22 -4.82
C ASP A 21 -11.95 11.98 -4.27
N GLU A 22 -12.62 13.06 -3.89
CA GLU A 22 -13.96 12.98 -3.31
C GLU A 22 -15.01 12.43 -4.26
N THR A 23 -14.75 12.49 -5.57
CA THR A 23 -15.70 11.93 -6.54
C THR A 23 -15.71 10.41 -6.59
N GLY A 24 -14.66 9.79 -6.03
CA GLY A 24 -14.53 8.33 -6.03
C GLY A 24 -14.23 7.72 -7.39
N LYS A 25 -13.87 8.54 -8.37
CA LYS A 25 -13.67 8.07 -9.75
C LYS A 25 -12.23 7.63 -10.04
N THR A 26 -11.27 8.09 -9.25
CA THR A 26 -9.87 7.77 -9.47
C THR A 26 -9.53 6.49 -8.73
N LEU A 27 -9.01 5.53 -9.45
CA LEU A 27 -8.57 4.25 -8.88
C LEU A 27 -7.05 4.18 -8.88
N TYR A 28 -6.52 3.68 -7.79
CA TYR A 28 -5.09 3.42 -7.65
C TYR A 28 -4.86 1.94 -7.41
N VAL A 29 -3.68 1.48 -7.76
CA VAL A 29 -3.22 0.12 -7.50
C VAL A 29 -1.93 0.22 -6.72
N LYS A 30 -1.91 -0.25 -5.50
CA LYS A 30 -0.76 -0.20 -4.61
C LYS A 30 -0.69 -1.46 -3.77
N ARG A 31 0.44 -1.62 -3.08
CA ARG A 31 0.63 -2.74 -2.16
C ARG A 31 0.29 -2.32 -0.74
N ILE A 32 -0.42 -3.19 -0.03
CA ILE A 32 -0.69 -2.98 1.40
C ILE A 32 0.60 -3.23 2.18
N ILE A 33 1.02 -2.23 2.94
CA ILE A 33 2.19 -2.33 3.81
C ILE A 33 1.77 -2.40 5.27
N GLY A 34 0.79 -1.59 5.66
CA GLY A 34 0.29 -1.58 7.03
C GLY A 34 -1.19 -1.96 7.09
N THR A 35 -1.55 -2.76 8.07
CA THR A 35 -2.92 -3.18 8.35
C THR A 35 -3.39 -2.54 9.66
N PRO A 36 -4.69 -2.63 10.01
CA PRO A 36 -5.20 -1.94 11.19
C PRO A 36 -4.38 -2.21 12.45
N GLY A 37 -3.98 -1.16 13.13
CA GLY A 37 -3.20 -1.24 14.35
C GLY A 37 -1.68 -1.27 14.16
N ASP A 38 -1.21 -1.44 12.94
CA ASP A 38 0.23 -1.46 12.67
C ASP A 38 0.84 -0.08 12.76
N THR A 39 2.10 -0.02 13.16
CA THR A 39 2.92 1.17 13.07
C THR A 39 3.91 0.97 11.94
N VAL A 40 3.86 1.86 10.94
CA VAL A 40 4.74 1.80 9.77
C VAL A 40 5.73 2.95 9.85
N GLU A 41 6.99 2.65 9.63
CA GLU A 41 8.04 3.67 9.63
C GLU A 41 9.09 3.34 8.60
N MET A 42 9.64 4.35 7.98
CA MET A 42 10.74 4.19 7.05
C MET A 42 11.96 4.92 7.56
N SER A 43 13.09 4.26 7.57
CA SER A 43 14.36 4.83 8.01
C SER A 43 15.49 4.25 7.18
N ASN A 44 16.29 5.13 6.63
CA ASN A 44 17.49 4.74 5.87
C ASN A 44 17.22 3.68 4.80
N GLY A 45 16.10 3.83 4.08
CA GLY A 45 15.76 2.95 2.97
C GLY A 45 15.07 1.65 3.35
N THR A 46 14.83 1.42 4.65
CA THR A 46 14.16 0.23 5.12
C THR A 46 12.80 0.57 5.69
N VAL A 47 11.79 -0.23 5.34
CA VAL A 47 10.46 -0.13 5.92
C VAL A 47 10.39 -1.03 7.14
N TYR A 48 9.89 -0.48 8.24
CA TYR A 48 9.67 -1.23 9.47
C TYR A 48 8.18 -1.25 9.77
N VAL A 49 7.67 -2.44 10.06
CA VAL A 49 6.29 -2.61 10.50
C VAL A 49 6.34 -3.16 11.92
N ASN A 50 5.80 -2.40 12.86
CA ASN A 50 5.85 -2.72 14.28
C ASN A 50 7.28 -2.95 14.79
N GLY A 51 8.22 -2.13 14.27
CA GLY A 51 9.62 -2.19 14.66
C GLY A 51 10.44 -3.27 13.98
N LYS A 52 9.82 -4.05 13.09
CA LYS A 52 10.47 -5.16 12.42
C LYS A 52 10.71 -4.82 10.95
N ALA A 53 11.95 -5.01 10.50
CA ALA A 53 12.30 -4.72 9.11
C ALA A 53 11.53 -5.62 8.14
N LEU A 54 10.92 -5.01 7.14
CA LEU A 54 10.19 -5.71 6.12
C LEU A 54 11.15 -6.17 5.03
N GLN A 55 11.06 -7.45 4.68
CA GLN A 55 11.85 -7.97 3.58
C GLN A 55 11.10 -7.77 2.27
N GLU A 56 11.68 -6.96 1.38
CA GLU A 56 10.98 -6.50 0.20
C GLU A 56 11.76 -6.84 -1.07
N ASP A 57 11.44 -8.00 -1.65
CA ASP A 57 12.09 -8.45 -2.88
C ASP A 57 11.49 -7.82 -4.14
N TYR A 58 10.35 -7.12 -3.99
CA TYR A 58 9.56 -6.60 -5.12
C TYR A 58 9.85 -5.15 -5.46
N ILE A 59 10.60 -4.43 -4.65
CA ILE A 59 10.90 -3.02 -4.95
C ILE A 59 12.05 -2.92 -5.96
N ALA A 60 11.94 -1.92 -6.85
CA ALA A 60 12.90 -1.73 -7.94
C ALA A 60 14.20 -1.09 -7.49
N GLU A 61 14.14 -0.26 -6.46
CA GLU A 61 15.31 0.48 -5.95
C GLU A 61 15.17 0.67 -4.45
N VAL A 62 16.30 0.98 -3.81
CA VAL A 62 16.30 1.30 -2.39
C VAL A 62 15.44 2.54 -2.15
N THR A 63 14.51 2.45 -1.22
CA THR A 63 13.65 3.58 -0.86
C THR A 63 14.48 4.69 -0.24
N GLN A 64 14.32 5.89 -0.74
CA GLN A 64 15.03 7.05 -0.22
C GLN A 64 14.19 7.80 0.80
N GLY A 65 14.85 8.42 1.76
CA GLY A 65 14.21 9.25 2.76
C GLY A 65 13.77 8.47 4.00
N SER A 66 13.28 9.24 4.94
CA SER A 66 12.73 8.71 6.19
C SER A 66 11.33 9.29 6.37
N TYR A 67 10.39 8.43 6.76
CA TYR A 67 8.97 8.78 6.86
C TYR A 67 8.34 8.11 8.06
N GLY A 68 7.34 8.75 8.63
CA GLY A 68 6.59 8.18 9.73
C GLY A 68 7.12 8.61 11.09
N PRO A 69 6.70 7.94 12.16
CA PRO A 69 5.84 6.74 12.15
C PRO A 69 4.39 7.05 11.78
N TYR A 70 3.76 6.06 11.16
CA TYR A 70 2.34 6.10 10.82
C TYR A 70 1.62 5.01 11.59
N VAL A 71 0.64 5.37 12.41
CA VAL A 71 -0.17 4.41 13.15
C VAL A 71 -1.46 4.19 12.34
N VAL A 72 -1.65 2.99 11.82
CA VAL A 72 -2.79 2.67 10.97
C VAL A 72 -4.05 2.55 11.82
N PRO A 73 -5.08 3.37 11.58
CA PRO A 73 -6.32 3.29 12.34
C PRO A 73 -7.08 1.98 12.11
N ASP A 74 -7.99 1.67 13.01
CA ASP A 74 -8.90 0.54 12.84
C ASP A 74 -9.64 0.66 11.50
N GLY A 75 -9.79 -0.46 10.81
CA GLY A 75 -10.50 -0.50 9.55
C GLY A 75 -9.76 0.13 8.37
N CYS A 76 -8.52 0.52 8.54
CA CYS A 76 -7.74 1.23 7.52
C CYS A 76 -6.46 0.49 7.15
N TYR A 77 -5.89 0.92 6.03
CA TYR A 77 -4.69 0.32 5.45
C TYR A 77 -3.74 1.38 4.95
N PHE A 78 -2.46 1.12 5.05
CA PHE A 78 -1.40 2.00 4.58
C PHE A 78 -0.80 1.40 3.31
N MET A 79 -0.81 2.18 2.24
CA MET A 79 -0.44 1.71 0.90
C MET A 79 0.88 2.31 0.44
N MET A 80 1.69 1.52 -0.23
CA MET A 80 2.89 2.02 -0.89
C MET A 80 3.03 1.40 -2.27
N GLY A 81 3.52 2.20 -3.22
CA GLY A 81 3.88 1.70 -4.53
C GLY A 81 5.21 0.94 -4.46
N ASP A 82 5.37 -0.07 -5.30
CA ASP A 82 6.62 -0.84 -5.34
C ASP A 82 7.78 -0.01 -5.89
N ASN A 83 7.49 0.93 -6.78
CA ASN A 83 8.49 1.90 -7.22
C ASN A 83 8.52 3.07 -6.23
N ARG A 84 9.12 2.84 -5.07
CA ARG A 84 9.06 3.72 -3.89
C ARG A 84 9.50 5.15 -4.14
N ASN A 85 10.49 5.35 -4.97
CA ASN A 85 11.03 6.68 -5.22
C ASN A 85 10.22 7.49 -6.22
N HIS A 86 9.24 6.86 -6.89
CA HIS A 86 8.42 7.48 -7.92
C HIS A 86 6.92 7.23 -7.73
N SER A 87 6.51 6.91 -6.50
CA SER A 87 5.13 6.57 -6.21
C SER A 87 4.44 7.67 -5.41
N GLN A 88 3.21 7.98 -5.78
CA GLN A 88 2.29 8.78 -4.96
C GLN A 88 1.44 7.80 -4.17
N ASP A 89 1.68 7.73 -2.89
CA ASP A 89 1.02 6.76 -2.03
C ASP A 89 0.71 7.35 -0.65
N SER A 90 0.39 6.48 0.32
CA SER A 90 -0.04 6.91 1.65
C SER A 90 0.95 7.86 2.34
N ARG A 91 2.23 7.79 1.99
CA ARG A 91 3.24 8.69 2.57
C ARG A 91 2.96 10.15 2.25
N PHE A 92 2.35 10.42 1.10
CA PHE A 92 2.23 11.77 0.54
C PHE A 92 0.79 12.28 0.47
N TRP A 93 -0.20 11.41 0.60
CA TRP A 93 -1.61 11.83 0.51
C TRP A 93 -2.05 12.57 1.76
N ARG A 94 -3.02 13.47 1.58
CA ARG A 94 -3.67 14.13 2.72
C ARG A 94 -4.42 13.12 3.57
N ASN A 95 -5.19 12.26 2.92
CA ASN A 95 -5.87 11.13 3.57
C ASN A 95 -4.99 9.90 3.42
N GLN A 96 -4.11 9.69 4.37
CA GLN A 96 -3.04 8.70 4.26
C GLN A 96 -3.51 7.25 4.37
N TYR A 97 -4.67 7.03 4.98
CA TYR A 97 -5.14 5.68 5.27
C TYR A 97 -6.37 5.37 4.45
N VAL A 98 -6.34 4.21 3.78
CA VAL A 98 -7.44 3.76 2.93
C VAL A 98 -8.38 2.91 3.77
N GLU A 99 -9.66 3.30 3.83
CA GLU A 99 -10.66 2.53 4.53
C GLU A 99 -10.97 1.25 3.77
N LYS A 100 -11.28 0.18 4.50
CA LYS A 100 -11.56 -1.12 3.91
C LYS A 100 -12.63 -1.04 2.81
N ASP A 101 -13.67 -0.23 3.02
CA ASP A 101 -14.78 -0.08 2.06
C ASP A 101 -14.32 0.51 0.73
N GLU A 102 -13.19 1.17 0.70
CA GLU A 102 -12.64 1.76 -0.51
C GLU A 102 -11.78 0.79 -1.32
N ILE A 103 -11.47 -0.38 -0.77
CA ILE A 103 -10.72 -1.41 -1.46
C ILE A 103 -11.69 -2.22 -2.31
N LEU A 104 -11.49 -2.18 -3.62
CA LEU A 104 -12.40 -2.80 -4.58
C LEU A 104 -12.05 -4.24 -4.89
N GLY A 105 -10.78 -4.60 -4.77
CA GLY A 105 -10.37 -5.96 -5.07
C GLY A 105 -8.88 -6.16 -4.93
N LYS A 106 -8.49 -7.43 -4.95
CA LYS A 106 -7.11 -7.87 -4.90
C LYS A 106 -6.63 -8.19 -6.31
N VAL A 107 -5.44 -7.73 -6.65
CA VAL A 107 -4.80 -8.09 -7.89
C VAL A 107 -4.11 -9.43 -7.70
N VAL A 108 -4.58 -10.43 -8.41
CA VAL A 108 -3.94 -11.74 -8.40
C VAL A 108 -3.05 -11.80 -9.63
N LEU A 109 -1.75 -11.75 -9.40
CA LEU A 109 -0.78 -11.85 -10.49
C LEU A 109 -0.63 -13.31 -10.87
N ARG A 110 -1.31 -13.67 -11.95
CA ARG A 110 -1.03 -14.95 -12.59
C ARG A 110 0.18 -14.78 -13.46
N TYR A 111 0.89 -15.88 -13.70
CA TYR A 111 2.05 -15.83 -14.53
C TYR A 111 1.67 -15.54 -15.98
N TYR A 112 2.09 -14.37 -16.47
CA TYR A 112 2.03 -14.04 -17.89
C TYR A 112 3.44 -13.72 -18.34
N LYS A 113 3.94 -14.48 -19.29
CA LYS A 113 5.27 -14.27 -19.83
C LYS A 113 5.33 -12.87 -20.45
N GLY A 114 6.30 -12.08 -20.01
CA GLY A 114 6.47 -10.73 -20.50
C GLY A 114 5.61 -9.66 -19.81
N PHE A 115 4.76 -10.05 -18.88
CA PHE A 115 3.98 -9.08 -18.12
C PHE A 115 4.86 -8.40 -17.09
N LYS A 116 4.80 -7.07 -17.06
CA LYS A 116 5.53 -6.28 -16.09
C LYS A 116 4.57 -5.33 -15.40
N TRP A 117 4.49 -5.43 -14.10
CA TRP A 117 3.65 -4.57 -13.30
C TRP A 117 4.44 -3.34 -12.85
N ILE A 118 3.85 -2.15 -13.03
CA ILE A 118 4.42 -0.87 -12.57
C ILE A 118 3.41 -0.20 -11.67
N SER A 119 3.82 0.13 -10.45
CA SER A 119 2.95 0.82 -9.50
C SER A 119 3.67 1.97 -8.82
#